data_e7f729b9f213539a0cb12822437ba408
#
_entry.id   e7f729b9f213539a0cb12822437ba408
#
_cell.length_a   1.000
_cell.length_b   1.000
_cell.length_c   1.000
_cell.angle_alpha   90.00
_cell.angle_beta   90.00
_cell.angle_gamma   90.00
#
_symmetry.space_group_name_H-M   'P 1'
#
loop_
_entity.id
_entity.type
_entity.pdbx_description
1 polymer ?
#
loop_
_entity_poly.entity_id
_entity_poly.type
_entity_poly.pdbx_seq_one_letter_code
_entity_poly.pdbx_strand_id
1 'polypeptide(L)'
;MTTIAIGAAAPSFDLPDTDGSRHTLGGDGETPAPATAVVFTCNHCPYALAWHDRLLAVARDYADRDVRVLFINSNDAERYPRDSYEAMQQRVAADGGWPVPYLRDEDQSVARAYGALTTPDVFVVAADGAVAYRGAPDADHGDPDQGAAWLREALDDVLEGRPAQRAETKPVGCSIKWKQ
;
A
#
# COMPACT_ATOMS: atom_id res chain seq x y z
N MET A 1 -0.62 -11.44 15.64
CA MET A 1 -0.95 -11.40 14.20
C MET A 1 0.31 -11.73 13.44
N THR A 2 0.25 -12.61 12.45
CA THR A 2 1.41 -13.03 11.66
C THR A 2 1.33 -12.35 10.30
N THR A 3 2.41 -11.68 9.89
CA THR A 3 2.50 -11.07 8.55
C THR A 3 2.60 -12.16 7.49
N ILE A 4 1.94 -11.95 6.36
CA ILE A 4 1.95 -12.90 5.24
C ILE A 4 3.38 -13.18 4.77
N ALA A 5 3.66 -14.45 4.45
CA ALA A 5 4.98 -14.88 4.00
C ALA A 5 5.25 -14.48 2.53
N ILE A 6 6.51 -14.24 2.21
CA ILE A 6 6.96 -14.13 0.81
C ILE A 6 6.66 -15.42 0.06
N GLY A 7 6.13 -15.32 -1.14
CA GLY A 7 5.68 -16.43 -1.97
C GLY A 7 4.27 -16.94 -1.69
N ALA A 8 3.64 -16.51 -0.58
CA ALA A 8 2.24 -16.85 -0.32
C ALA A 8 1.30 -16.04 -1.23
N ALA A 9 0.12 -16.60 -1.51
CA ALA A 9 -0.92 -15.89 -2.24
C ALA A 9 -1.38 -14.66 -1.46
N ALA A 10 -1.37 -13.50 -2.12
CA ALA A 10 -1.88 -12.26 -1.53
C ALA A 10 -3.38 -12.39 -1.23
N PRO A 11 -3.85 -11.99 -0.05
CA PRO A 11 -5.27 -11.96 0.25
C PRO A 11 -6.02 -11.08 -0.74
N SER A 12 -7.12 -11.60 -1.28
CA SER A 12 -8.01 -10.85 -2.15
C SER A 12 -8.81 -9.83 -1.35
N PHE A 13 -9.20 -8.74 -2.00
CA PHE A 13 -10.09 -7.74 -1.42
C PHE A 13 -10.91 -7.01 -2.48
N ASP A 14 -11.96 -6.35 -2.03
CA ASP A 14 -12.79 -5.41 -2.77
C ASP A 14 -13.12 -4.25 -1.82
N LEU A 15 -12.51 -3.09 -2.03
CA LEU A 15 -12.61 -1.94 -1.13
C LEU A 15 -13.07 -0.67 -1.87
N PRO A 16 -13.83 0.20 -1.17
CA PRO A 16 -14.23 1.50 -1.72
C PRO A 16 -13.09 2.50 -1.75
N ASP A 17 -13.00 3.22 -2.86
CA ASP A 17 -12.13 4.39 -3.04
C ASP A 17 -12.84 5.66 -2.56
N THR A 18 -12.07 6.72 -2.34
CA THR A 18 -12.56 8.04 -1.95
C THR A 18 -13.47 8.70 -2.98
N ASP A 19 -13.44 8.28 -4.24
CA ASP A 19 -14.37 8.73 -5.30
C ASP A 19 -15.68 7.94 -5.37
N GLY A 20 -15.85 6.94 -4.49
CA GLY A 20 -17.02 6.05 -4.44
C GLY A 20 -16.92 4.84 -5.37
N SER A 21 -15.92 4.75 -6.23
CA SER A 21 -15.64 3.53 -7.00
C SER A 21 -15.12 2.41 -6.11
N ARG A 22 -15.00 1.20 -6.65
CA ARG A 22 -14.42 0.06 -5.93
C ARG A 22 -13.22 -0.48 -6.68
N HIS A 23 -12.23 -0.92 -5.92
CA HIS A 23 -11.04 -1.56 -6.46
C HIS A 23 -10.85 -2.93 -5.84
N THR A 24 -10.56 -3.91 -6.70
CA THR A 24 -10.34 -5.30 -6.32
C THR A 24 -8.89 -5.70 -6.50
N LEU A 25 -8.47 -6.70 -5.75
CA LEU A 25 -7.25 -7.46 -6.00
C LEU A 25 -7.57 -8.95 -5.80
N GLY A 26 -7.22 -9.77 -6.81
CA GLY A 26 -7.40 -11.22 -6.73
C GLY A 26 -8.85 -11.69 -6.83
N GLY A 27 -9.73 -10.90 -7.43
CA GLY A 27 -11.10 -11.28 -7.70
C GLY A 27 -11.24 -12.24 -8.90
N ASP A 28 -12.31 -13.03 -8.91
CA ASP A 28 -12.64 -13.91 -10.05
C ASP A 28 -12.83 -13.08 -11.33
N GLY A 29 -12.10 -13.45 -12.39
CA GLY A 29 -12.18 -12.76 -13.68
C GLY A 29 -11.35 -11.47 -13.77
N GLU A 30 -10.61 -11.10 -12.73
CA GLU A 30 -9.67 -9.98 -12.79
C GLU A 30 -8.46 -10.35 -13.66
N THR A 31 -8.08 -9.44 -14.57
CA THR A 31 -6.80 -9.56 -15.27
C THR A 31 -5.69 -9.04 -14.37
N PRO A 32 -4.75 -9.89 -13.94
CA PRO A 32 -3.68 -9.45 -13.05
C PRO A 32 -2.83 -8.36 -13.70
N ALA A 33 -2.49 -7.32 -12.94
CA ALA A 33 -1.44 -6.39 -13.35
C ALA A 33 -0.07 -7.07 -13.29
N PRO A 34 0.91 -6.63 -14.08
CA PRO A 34 2.28 -7.16 -14.01
C PRO A 34 2.89 -7.11 -12.61
N ALA A 35 2.58 -6.07 -11.86
CA ALA A 35 2.89 -5.93 -10.44
C ALA A 35 1.86 -5.01 -9.77
N THR A 36 1.58 -5.24 -8.50
CA THR A 36 0.73 -4.36 -7.66
C THR A 36 1.46 -4.05 -6.36
N ALA A 37 1.60 -2.77 -6.04
CA ALA A 37 2.04 -2.32 -4.72
C ALA A 37 0.81 -2.01 -3.86
N VAL A 38 0.64 -2.74 -2.78
CA VAL A 38 -0.38 -2.51 -1.75
C VAL A 38 0.30 -1.78 -0.59
N VAL A 39 -0.17 -0.58 -0.28
CA VAL A 39 0.44 0.29 0.73
C VAL A 39 -0.59 0.60 1.81
N PHE A 40 -0.41 0.02 2.99
CA PHE A 40 -1.19 0.45 4.16
C PHE A 40 -0.65 1.78 4.64
N THR A 41 -1.50 2.80 4.66
CA THR A 41 -1.14 4.18 5.00
C THR A 41 -2.23 4.85 5.82
N CYS A 42 -2.03 6.10 6.22
CA CYS A 42 -3.04 6.85 6.95
C CYS A 42 -2.82 8.37 6.82
N ASN A 43 -3.74 9.15 7.38
CA ASN A 43 -3.72 10.61 7.24
C ASN A 43 -2.87 11.34 8.28
N HIS A 44 -2.53 10.71 9.40
CA HIS A 44 -1.94 11.43 10.53
C HIS A 44 -0.58 10.92 11.00
N CYS A 45 -0.11 9.78 10.48
CA CYS A 45 1.18 9.21 10.87
C CYS A 45 2.33 10.02 10.24
N PRO A 46 3.28 10.54 11.04
CA PRO A 46 4.42 11.29 10.50
C PRO A 46 5.26 10.50 9.50
N TYR A 47 5.40 9.19 9.70
CA TYR A 47 6.12 8.31 8.78
C TYR A 47 5.37 8.15 7.45
N ALA A 48 4.05 7.93 7.50
CA ALA A 48 3.23 7.84 6.31
C ALA A 48 3.26 9.16 5.51
N LEU A 49 3.23 10.30 6.20
CA LEU A 49 3.33 11.62 5.57
C LEU A 49 4.72 11.85 4.95
N ALA A 50 5.80 11.44 5.62
CA ALA A 50 7.17 11.61 5.13
C ALA A 50 7.43 10.83 3.84
N TRP A 51 6.85 9.63 3.68
CA TRP A 51 6.99 8.82 2.47
C TRP A 51 5.93 9.07 1.40
N HIS A 52 4.90 9.85 1.71
CA HIS A 52 3.74 10.03 0.84
C HIS A 52 4.09 10.43 -0.59
N ASP A 53 4.85 11.51 -0.75
CA ASP A 53 5.22 12.03 -2.07
C ASP A 53 6.10 11.05 -2.86
N ARG A 54 6.98 10.32 -2.18
CA ARG A 54 7.81 9.27 -2.80
C ARG A 54 6.96 8.14 -3.35
N LEU A 55 5.94 7.71 -2.60
CA LEU A 55 5.01 6.66 -3.00
C LEU A 55 4.13 7.11 -4.18
N LEU A 56 3.68 8.37 -4.19
CA LEU A 56 2.98 8.94 -5.34
C LEU A 56 3.90 9.06 -6.57
N ALA A 57 5.18 9.37 -6.38
CA ALA A 57 6.17 9.40 -7.46
C ALA A 57 6.37 8.00 -8.06
N VAL A 58 6.45 6.95 -7.23
CA VAL A 58 6.49 5.57 -7.73
C VAL A 58 5.28 5.27 -8.61
N ALA A 59 4.08 5.65 -8.20
CA ALA A 59 2.88 5.42 -9.00
C ALA A 59 2.93 6.11 -10.36
N ARG A 60 3.45 7.32 -10.44
CA ARG A 60 3.61 8.06 -11.70
C ARG A 60 4.68 7.45 -12.59
N ASP A 61 5.83 7.11 -12.01
CA ASP A 61 6.99 6.61 -12.74
C ASP A 61 6.79 5.21 -13.34
N TYR A 62 5.89 4.41 -12.74
CA TYR A 62 5.59 3.04 -13.17
C TYR A 62 4.24 2.91 -13.91
N ALA A 63 3.53 4.01 -14.12
CA ALA A 63 2.20 3.98 -14.74
C ALA A 63 2.21 3.40 -16.17
N ASP A 64 3.22 3.71 -16.96
CA ASP A 64 3.40 3.22 -18.34
C ASP A 64 3.87 1.76 -18.41
N ARG A 65 4.20 1.15 -17.27
CA ARG A 65 4.55 -0.27 -17.14
C ARG A 65 3.39 -1.08 -16.53
N ASP A 66 2.20 -0.53 -16.48
CA ASP A 66 0.97 -1.14 -15.96
C ASP A 66 1.07 -1.62 -14.50
N VAL A 67 1.91 -0.99 -13.70
CA VAL A 67 2.00 -1.24 -12.26
C VAL A 67 0.82 -0.55 -11.57
N ARG A 68 0.07 -1.32 -10.77
CA ARG A 68 -0.95 -0.76 -9.89
C ARG A 68 -0.33 -0.38 -8.55
N VAL A 69 -0.70 0.78 -8.03
CA VAL A 69 -0.38 1.20 -6.67
C VAL A 69 -1.69 1.49 -5.95
N LEU A 70 -1.95 0.80 -4.85
CA LEU A 70 -3.19 0.91 -4.09
C LEU A 70 -2.85 1.36 -2.66
N PHE A 71 -3.38 2.49 -2.24
CA PHE A 71 -3.28 2.95 -0.86
C PHE A 71 -4.50 2.46 -0.07
N ILE A 72 -4.27 1.95 1.13
CA ILE A 72 -5.32 1.43 2.01
C ILE A 72 -5.19 2.07 3.39
N ASN A 73 -6.29 2.64 3.89
CA ASN A 73 -6.39 3.12 5.27
C ASN A 73 -7.30 2.18 6.06
N SER A 74 -6.71 1.53 7.06
CA SER A 74 -7.38 0.57 7.95
C SER A 74 -7.48 1.07 9.40
N ASN A 75 -7.10 2.33 9.68
CA ASN A 75 -7.15 2.83 11.04
C ASN A 75 -8.59 2.95 11.58
N ASP A 76 -8.75 2.70 12.87
CA ASP A 76 -10.00 2.91 13.60
C ASP A 76 -10.41 4.40 13.54
N ALA A 77 -11.39 4.71 12.70
CA ALA A 77 -11.86 6.07 12.46
C ALA A 77 -12.73 6.61 13.60
N GLU A 78 -13.30 5.75 14.44
CA GLU A 78 -14.09 6.18 15.59
C GLU A 78 -13.20 6.84 16.65
N ARG A 79 -12.03 6.24 16.89
CA ARG A 79 -11.04 6.77 17.84
C ARG A 79 -10.08 7.77 17.21
N TYR A 80 -9.90 7.69 15.90
CA TYR A 80 -8.99 8.55 15.12
C TYR A 80 -9.73 9.18 13.94
N PRO A 81 -10.61 10.19 14.16
CA PRO A 81 -11.47 10.75 13.12
C PRO A 81 -10.72 11.35 11.92
N ARG A 82 -9.42 11.67 12.09
CA ARG A 82 -8.54 12.12 10.98
C ARG A 82 -8.33 11.05 9.92
N ASP A 83 -8.67 9.79 10.20
CA ASP A 83 -8.62 8.66 9.28
C ASP A 83 -10.00 8.18 8.83
N SER A 84 -11.06 8.97 9.08
CA SER A 84 -12.38 8.66 8.57
C SER A 84 -12.45 8.71 7.04
N TYR A 85 -13.43 8.04 6.46
CA TYR A 85 -13.64 8.07 5.01
C TYR A 85 -13.79 9.51 4.48
N GLU A 86 -14.53 10.36 5.19
CA GLU A 86 -14.67 11.77 4.85
C GLU A 86 -13.32 12.52 4.91
N ALA A 87 -12.50 12.26 5.94
CA ALA A 87 -11.19 12.88 6.05
C ALA A 87 -10.23 12.42 4.93
N MET A 88 -10.33 11.16 4.50
CA MET A 88 -9.61 10.65 3.33
C MET A 88 -10.03 11.40 2.06
N GLN A 89 -11.33 11.57 1.82
CA GLN A 89 -11.87 12.31 0.69
C GLN A 89 -11.39 13.76 0.69
N GLN A 90 -11.45 14.44 1.84
CA GLN A 90 -10.99 15.81 2.00
C GLN A 90 -9.50 15.97 1.69
N ARG A 91 -8.68 15.03 2.14
CA ARG A 91 -7.24 15.05 1.88
C ARG A 91 -6.91 14.90 0.40
N VAL A 92 -7.51 13.91 -0.28
CA VAL A 92 -7.30 13.71 -1.72
C VAL A 92 -7.76 14.96 -2.51
N ALA A 93 -8.90 15.55 -2.14
CA ALA A 93 -9.41 16.75 -2.78
C ALA A 93 -8.52 17.98 -2.55
N ALA A 94 -7.99 18.16 -1.33
CA ALA A 94 -7.09 19.26 -0.98
C ALA A 94 -5.78 19.21 -1.78
N ASP A 95 -5.31 18.01 -2.13
CA ASP A 95 -4.12 17.81 -2.96
C ASP A 95 -4.40 17.91 -4.48
N GLY A 96 -5.66 18.14 -4.87
CA GLY A 96 -6.06 18.19 -6.28
C GLY A 96 -6.20 16.83 -6.95
N GLY A 97 -6.33 15.76 -6.16
CA GLY A 97 -6.37 14.37 -6.60
C GLY A 97 -5.02 13.66 -6.49
N TRP A 98 -5.06 12.34 -6.41
CA TRP A 98 -3.87 11.49 -6.40
C TRP A 98 -3.84 10.57 -7.63
N PRO A 99 -2.66 10.15 -8.11
CA PRO A 99 -2.54 9.20 -9.21
C PRO A 99 -2.83 7.76 -8.79
N VAL A 100 -3.30 7.55 -7.57
CA VAL A 100 -3.59 6.24 -6.96
C VAL A 100 -4.96 6.26 -6.29
N PRO A 101 -5.67 5.12 -6.23
CA PRO A 101 -6.83 4.97 -5.37
C PRO A 101 -6.44 5.07 -3.89
N TYR A 102 -7.33 5.60 -3.07
CA TYR A 102 -7.18 5.63 -1.61
C TYR A 102 -8.36 4.89 -0.98
N LEU A 103 -8.13 3.64 -0.64
CA LEU A 103 -9.15 2.67 -0.28
C LEU A 103 -9.43 2.64 1.22
N ARG A 104 -10.68 2.48 1.59
CA ARG A 104 -11.09 2.35 2.98
C ARG A 104 -11.31 0.89 3.36
N ASP A 105 -10.52 0.38 4.31
CA ASP A 105 -10.67 -0.93 4.96
C ASP A 105 -11.33 -0.74 6.33
N GLU A 106 -12.66 -0.52 6.31
CA GLU A 106 -13.41 -0.09 7.49
C GLU A 106 -13.44 -1.14 8.60
N ASP A 107 -13.58 -2.40 8.26
CA ASP A 107 -13.63 -3.53 9.21
C ASP A 107 -12.23 -4.07 9.56
N GLN A 108 -11.18 -3.54 8.93
CA GLN A 108 -9.79 -3.93 9.13
C GLN A 108 -9.47 -5.37 8.70
N SER A 109 -10.35 -5.98 7.92
CA SER A 109 -10.20 -7.37 7.51
C SER A 109 -9.01 -7.55 6.56
N VAL A 110 -8.77 -6.60 5.67
CA VAL A 110 -7.66 -6.63 4.71
C VAL A 110 -6.33 -6.46 5.43
N ALA A 111 -6.18 -5.45 6.30
CA ALA A 111 -4.96 -5.26 7.08
C ALA A 111 -4.65 -6.49 7.95
N ARG A 112 -5.66 -7.12 8.53
CA ARG A 112 -5.50 -8.35 9.32
C ARG A 112 -5.05 -9.53 8.46
N ALA A 113 -5.61 -9.68 7.27
CA ALA A 113 -5.27 -10.78 6.34
C ALA A 113 -3.82 -10.67 5.83
N TYR A 114 -3.35 -9.46 5.53
CA TYR A 114 -1.95 -9.20 5.18
C TYR A 114 -1.02 -9.29 6.39
N GLY A 115 -1.55 -9.18 7.60
CA GLY A 115 -0.76 -9.05 8.82
C GLY A 115 0.06 -7.77 8.81
N ALA A 116 -0.52 -6.69 8.25
CA ALA A 116 0.09 -5.36 8.23
C ALA A 116 0.27 -4.84 9.65
N LEU A 117 1.39 -4.18 9.93
CA LEU A 117 1.79 -3.79 11.28
C LEU A 117 1.79 -2.26 11.46
N THR A 118 2.21 -1.53 10.44
CA THR A 118 2.49 -0.11 10.54
C THR A 118 1.88 0.68 9.39
N THR A 119 1.93 1.99 9.50
CA THR A 119 1.71 2.92 8.39
C THR A 119 2.96 3.80 8.20
N PRO A 120 3.63 3.73 7.02
CA PRO A 120 3.31 2.82 5.93
C PRO A 120 3.77 1.38 6.19
N ASP A 121 3.11 0.43 5.53
CA ASP A 121 3.57 -0.96 5.38
C ASP A 121 3.31 -1.37 3.93
N VAL A 122 4.34 -1.82 3.22
CA VAL A 122 4.31 -2.01 1.77
C VAL A 122 4.38 -3.49 1.43
N PHE A 123 3.52 -3.92 0.51
CA PHE A 123 3.54 -5.28 -0.06
C PHE A 123 3.56 -5.16 -1.58
N VAL A 124 4.41 -5.91 -2.26
CA VAL A 124 4.40 -6.05 -3.72
C VAL A 124 3.85 -7.42 -4.07
N VAL A 125 2.84 -7.44 -4.93
CA VAL A 125 2.19 -8.65 -5.44
C VAL A 125 2.53 -8.80 -6.90
N ALA A 126 3.08 -9.96 -7.26
CA ALA A 126 3.42 -10.31 -8.64
C ALA A 126 2.18 -10.70 -9.45
N ALA A 127 2.34 -10.84 -10.77
CA ALA A 127 1.25 -11.19 -11.68
C ALA A 127 0.57 -12.55 -11.39
N ASP A 128 1.29 -13.47 -10.77
CA ASP A 128 0.77 -14.76 -10.32
C ASP A 128 0.00 -14.69 -9.00
N GLY A 129 -0.11 -13.52 -8.40
CA GLY A 129 -0.79 -13.28 -7.14
C GLY A 129 0.05 -13.54 -5.90
N ALA A 130 1.33 -13.91 -6.04
CA ALA A 130 2.20 -14.14 -4.90
C ALA A 130 2.80 -12.85 -4.34
N VAL A 131 2.95 -12.76 -3.02
CA VAL A 131 3.66 -11.66 -2.36
C VAL A 131 5.16 -11.79 -2.63
N ALA A 132 5.74 -10.79 -3.31
CA ALA A 132 7.15 -10.75 -3.69
C ALA A 132 8.00 -9.88 -2.75
N TYR A 133 7.40 -8.90 -2.11
CA TYR A 133 8.07 -7.98 -1.19
C TYR A 133 7.14 -7.57 -0.05
N ARG A 134 7.72 -7.34 1.12
CA ARG A 134 7.06 -6.66 2.23
C ARG A 134 8.02 -5.83 3.06
N GLY A 135 7.56 -4.69 3.59
CA GLY A 135 8.34 -3.85 4.49
C GLY A 135 8.22 -2.35 4.23
N ALA A 136 9.31 -1.63 4.47
CA ALA A 136 9.38 -0.18 4.31
C ALA A 136 9.59 0.23 2.84
N PRO A 137 9.20 1.46 2.44
CA PRO A 137 9.46 1.96 1.09
C PRO A 137 10.94 2.11 0.75
N ASP A 138 11.74 2.55 1.71
CA ASP A 138 13.20 2.73 1.63
C ASP A 138 13.83 2.71 3.03
N ALA A 139 15.12 3.03 3.11
CA ALA A 139 15.90 2.91 4.35
C ALA A 139 15.65 4.04 5.36
N ASP A 140 15.22 5.22 4.92
CA ASP A 140 15.11 6.40 5.80
C ASP A 140 13.97 7.33 5.41
N HIS A 141 12.93 7.36 6.24
CA HIS A 141 11.79 8.27 6.05
C HIS A 141 12.20 9.75 6.09
N GLY A 142 13.26 10.09 6.79
CA GLY A 142 13.77 11.46 6.92
C GLY A 142 14.60 11.94 5.72
N ASP A 143 14.98 11.04 4.81
CA ASP A 143 15.79 11.36 3.64
C ASP A 143 14.94 11.21 2.35
N PRO A 144 14.39 12.30 1.79
CA PRO A 144 13.58 12.23 0.58
C PRO A 144 14.35 11.74 -0.65
N ASP A 145 15.67 11.86 -0.68
CA ASP A 145 16.51 11.43 -1.82
C ASP A 145 16.57 9.90 -1.94
N GLN A 146 16.15 9.16 -0.90
CA GLN A 146 15.96 7.71 -0.96
C GLN A 146 14.92 7.28 -2.02
N GLY A 147 13.91 8.11 -2.29
CA GLY A 147 12.98 7.94 -3.41
C GLY A 147 12.17 6.65 -3.42
N ALA A 148 11.93 6.00 -2.28
CA ALA A 148 11.32 4.69 -2.16
C ALA A 148 12.13 3.58 -2.86
N ALA A 149 13.44 3.60 -2.70
CA ALA A 149 14.37 2.73 -3.45
C ALA A 149 14.07 1.24 -3.28
N TRP A 150 13.71 0.78 -2.07
CA TRP A 150 13.43 -0.64 -1.84
C TRP A 150 12.15 -1.11 -2.55
N LEU A 151 11.11 -0.26 -2.58
CA LEU A 151 9.91 -0.54 -3.34
C LEU A 151 10.20 -0.59 -4.84
N ARG A 152 10.99 0.36 -5.37
CA ARG A 152 11.39 0.40 -6.79
C ARG A 152 12.19 -0.83 -7.18
N GLU A 153 13.18 -1.22 -6.38
CA GLU A 153 13.96 -2.46 -6.59
C GLU A 153 13.05 -3.69 -6.70
N ALA A 154 12.10 -3.83 -5.77
CA ALA A 154 11.17 -4.95 -5.77
C ALA A 154 10.25 -4.95 -7.00
N LEU A 155 9.72 -3.79 -7.40
CA LEU A 155 8.91 -3.65 -8.62
C LEU A 155 9.72 -4.00 -9.87
N ASP A 156 10.95 -3.53 -10.00
CA ASP A 156 11.81 -3.82 -11.13
C ASP A 156 12.12 -5.31 -11.25
N ASP A 157 12.46 -5.97 -10.13
CA ASP A 157 12.69 -7.41 -10.10
C ASP A 157 11.45 -8.21 -10.55
N VAL A 158 10.29 -7.86 -10.01
CA VAL A 158 9.01 -8.53 -10.36
C VAL A 158 8.66 -8.33 -11.83
N LEU A 159 8.80 -7.11 -12.36
CA LEU A 159 8.52 -6.80 -13.76
C LEU A 159 9.46 -7.52 -14.73
N GLU A 160 10.68 -7.84 -14.32
CA GLU A 160 11.64 -8.63 -15.09
C GLU A 160 11.49 -10.14 -14.85
N GLY A 161 10.50 -10.57 -14.10
CA GLY A 161 10.24 -11.99 -13.82
C GLY A 161 11.23 -12.63 -12.85
N ARG A 162 11.93 -11.80 -12.05
CA ARG A 162 12.88 -12.27 -11.03
C ARG A 162 12.26 -12.21 -9.64
N PRO A 163 12.67 -13.08 -8.72
CA PRO A 163 12.42 -12.89 -7.29
C PRO A 163 13.04 -11.57 -6.82
N ALA A 164 12.36 -10.86 -5.92
CA ALA A 164 12.93 -9.66 -5.32
C ALA A 164 14.23 -10.00 -4.57
N GLN A 165 15.33 -9.34 -4.90
CA GLN A 165 16.63 -9.56 -4.23
C GLN A 165 16.54 -9.17 -2.76
N ARG A 166 15.78 -8.12 -2.45
CA ARG A 166 15.41 -7.70 -1.11
C ARG A 166 13.92 -7.97 -0.92
N ALA A 167 13.57 -9.21 -0.54
CA ALA A 167 12.18 -9.61 -0.43
C ALA A 167 11.51 -9.08 0.86
N GLU A 168 12.28 -8.85 1.91
CA GLU A 168 11.76 -8.36 3.19
C GLU A 168 12.65 -7.26 3.77
N THR A 169 11.99 -6.26 4.34
CA THR A 169 12.62 -5.27 5.20
C THR A 169 11.76 -5.08 6.45
N LYS A 170 12.33 -4.51 7.50
CA LYS A 170 11.55 -4.17 8.68
C LYS A 170 10.59 -3.02 8.34
N PRO A 171 9.28 -3.18 8.53
CA PRO A 171 8.36 -2.07 8.40
C PRO A 171 8.66 -1.01 9.46
N VAL A 172 8.61 0.26 9.07
CA VAL A 172 8.88 1.40 9.94
C VAL A 172 7.71 2.37 9.85
N GLY A 173 7.10 2.67 10.99
CA GLY A 173 5.94 3.55 11.02
C GLY A 173 5.20 3.49 12.35
N CYS A 174 4.12 4.27 12.44
CA CYS A 174 3.18 4.15 13.54
C CYS A 174 2.39 2.85 13.42
N SER A 175 2.09 2.20 14.53
CA SER A 175 1.22 1.01 14.51
C SER A 175 -0.16 1.34 13.91
N ILE A 176 -0.72 0.40 13.17
CA ILE A 176 -2.13 0.47 12.74
C ILE A 176 -3.02 0.59 14.00
N LYS A 177 -4.02 1.46 13.94
CA LYS A 177 -4.95 1.70 15.03
C LYS A 177 -6.10 0.71 14.93
N TRP A 178 -5.97 -0.37 15.69
CA TRP A 178 -6.97 -1.46 15.66
C TRP A 178 -8.23 -1.09 16.46
N LYS A 179 -9.39 -1.46 15.93
CA LYS A 179 -10.68 -1.47 16.67
C LYS A 179 -10.57 -2.46 17.83
N GLN A 180 -11.11 -2.07 18.97
CA GLN A 180 -11.18 -2.89 20.19
C GLN A 180 -12.44 -3.74 20.21
#